data_dbde4ed7da351b1f436a2862ef2ff7ab
#
_entry.id   dbde4ed7da351b1f436a2862ef2ff7ab
#
_cell.length_a   1.000
_cell.length_b   1.000
_cell.length_c   1.000
_cell.angle_alpha   90.00
_cell.angle_beta   90.00
_cell.angle_gamma   90.00
#
_symmetry.space_group_name_H-M   'P 1'
#
loop_
_entity.id
_entity.type
_entity.pdbx_description
1 polymer ?
#
loop_
_entity_poly.entity_id
_entity_poly.type
_entity_poly.pdbx_seq_one_letter_code
_entity_poly.pdbx_strand_id
1 'polypeptide(L)'
;MKTLSLTAGAMIIGLVGGCAHEPPAELKNARSAYQDAAQSPGASLAATDVYEAKKSLQRAEDSFASEGDEPETRDLAYVAERMAIIAKSKGNNVILLDDKQRALADLGQWKEQQAVATRQQLGQTKDQLASSRQALDSERQARVAAEQRTADALSKLRGMSTKQDERGLVLTLTGSVLFATGKSELLPGAQKKLDDVVAALKEDPRSITIVGHTDSVGSDETNMQLSQKRAEAVRNYISTRGISGDRVQAQGMGKTQPIADNKSAEGRANNRRVEIILNGSANAQGTPLPGTGNGTKPPRF
;
A
#
# COMPACT_ATOMS: atom_id res chain seq x y z
N MET A 1 -10.95 -31.97 36.92
CA MET A 1 -10.83 -31.98 38.38
C MET A 1 -10.84 -33.39 38.86
N LYS A 2 -9.69 -33.98 39.17
CA LYS A 2 -9.50 -35.13 40.06
C LYS A 2 -8.06 -35.05 40.51
N THR A 3 -7.91 -34.54 41.70
CA THR A 3 -6.65 -34.48 42.44
C THR A 3 -6.28 -35.89 42.90
N LEU A 4 -5.18 -36.41 42.36
CA LEU A 4 -4.58 -37.62 42.91
C LEU A 4 -3.50 -37.19 43.92
N SER A 5 -3.84 -37.40 45.19
CA SER A 5 -2.93 -37.22 46.30
C SER A 5 -1.95 -38.40 46.33
N LEU A 6 -0.68 -38.15 46.09
CA LEU A 6 0.40 -39.12 46.27
C LEU A 6 0.93 -38.95 47.69
N THR A 7 0.60 -39.91 48.54
CA THR A 7 1.12 -40.02 49.88
C THR A 7 2.60 -40.42 49.87
N ALA A 8 3.45 -39.52 50.40
CA ALA A 8 4.84 -39.80 50.64
C ALA A 8 5.01 -40.85 51.74
N GLY A 9 5.44 -42.04 51.38
CA GLY A 9 5.85 -43.08 52.32
C GLY A 9 7.15 -42.67 53.01
N ALA A 10 7.06 -42.29 54.24
CA ALA A 10 8.23 -42.08 55.09
C ALA A 10 8.87 -43.44 55.41
N MET A 11 10.08 -43.64 54.87
CA MET A 11 10.92 -44.79 55.17
C MET A 11 11.66 -44.53 56.50
N ILE A 12 11.20 -45.21 57.56
CA ILE A 12 11.84 -45.20 58.87
C ILE A 12 13.15 -46.00 58.74
N ILE A 13 14.29 -45.27 58.81
CA ILE A 13 15.60 -45.89 58.88
C ILE A 13 15.85 -46.23 60.37
N GLY A 14 15.85 -47.56 60.65
CA GLY A 14 16.27 -48.07 61.97
C GLY A 14 17.71 -47.74 62.26
N LEU A 15 17.94 -47.04 63.38
CA LEU A 15 19.26 -46.79 63.95
C LEU A 15 19.82 -48.12 64.49
N VAL A 16 20.77 -48.75 63.72
CA VAL A 16 21.70 -49.70 64.25
C VAL A 16 22.99 -48.94 64.62
N GLY A 17 23.32 -48.94 65.91
CA GLY A 17 24.51 -48.30 66.41
C GLY A 17 25.77 -49.04 65.95
N GLY A 18 26.37 -48.57 64.88
CA GLY A 18 27.76 -48.89 64.48
C GLY A 18 28.44 -47.54 64.32
N CYS A 19 29.74 -47.45 64.57
CA CYS A 19 30.58 -46.26 64.42
C CYS A 19 30.26 -45.57 63.08
N ALA A 20 29.53 -44.46 63.14
CA ALA A 20 29.07 -43.74 61.93
C ALA A 20 30.32 -43.08 61.31
N HIS A 21 31.00 -43.77 60.41
CA HIS A 21 31.94 -43.13 59.48
C HIS A 21 31.15 -42.20 58.60
N GLU A 22 31.53 -40.90 58.56
CA GLU A 22 30.95 -39.95 57.67
C GLU A 22 31.21 -40.40 56.23
N PRO A 23 30.17 -40.50 55.34
CA PRO A 23 30.40 -40.94 53.99
C PRO A 23 31.28 -39.95 53.21
N PRO A 24 32.21 -40.45 52.39
CA PRO A 24 33.11 -39.60 51.59
C PRO A 24 32.32 -38.66 50.67
N ALA A 25 32.98 -37.58 50.25
CA ALA A 25 32.34 -36.60 49.38
C ALA A 25 31.86 -37.17 48.06
N GLU A 26 32.60 -38.10 47.51
CA GLU A 26 32.27 -38.85 46.27
C GLU A 26 30.98 -39.65 46.41
N LEU A 27 30.73 -40.29 47.56
CA LEU A 27 29.51 -41.05 47.78
C LEU A 27 28.29 -40.07 47.97
N LYS A 28 28.50 -38.94 48.65
CA LYS A 28 27.44 -37.90 48.74
C LYS A 28 27.11 -37.36 47.38
N ASN A 29 28.09 -37.06 46.52
CA ASN A 29 27.93 -36.62 45.17
C ASN A 29 27.18 -37.66 44.31
N ALA A 30 27.56 -38.93 44.39
CA ALA A 30 26.90 -40.02 43.67
C ALA A 30 25.41 -40.17 44.04
N ARG A 31 25.05 -40.03 45.32
CA ARG A 31 23.66 -40.02 45.80
C ARG A 31 22.87 -38.88 45.20
N SER A 32 23.44 -37.68 45.26
CA SER A 32 22.81 -36.46 44.68
C SER A 32 22.63 -36.59 43.17
N ALA A 33 23.68 -37.02 42.46
CA ALA A 33 23.64 -37.18 41.00
C ALA A 33 22.60 -38.24 40.58
N TYR A 34 22.49 -39.33 41.32
CA TYR A 34 21.48 -40.33 41.05
C TYR A 34 20.06 -39.81 41.31
N GLN A 35 19.83 -39.10 42.41
CA GLN A 35 18.55 -38.47 42.68
C GLN A 35 18.13 -37.49 41.55
N ASP A 36 19.07 -36.69 41.14
CA ASP A 36 18.90 -35.76 40.04
C ASP A 36 18.54 -36.45 38.71
N ALA A 37 19.21 -37.59 38.43
CA ALA A 37 18.93 -38.38 37.24
C ALA A 37 17.56 -39.03 37.29
N ALA A 38 17.23 -39.64 38.45
CA ALA A 38 15.95 -40.35 38.66
C ALA A 38 14.73 -39.42 38.66
N GLN A 39 14.91 -38.15 39.09
CA GLN A 39 13.87 -37.11 39.12
C GLN A 39 13.86 -36.23 37.85
N SER A 40 14.81 -36.42 36.93
CA SER A 40 14.87 -35.62 35.71
C SER A 40 13.68 -35.89 34.78
N PRO A 41 13.21 -34.89 34.03
CA PRO A 41 12.12 -35.08 33.05
C PRO A 41 12.40 -36.20 32.03
N GLY A 42 13.65 -36.46 31.73
CA GLY A 42 14.09 -37.50 30.80
C GLY A 42 14.32 -38.88 31.43
N ALA A 43 14.09 -39.06 32.74
CA ALA A 43 14.40 -40.31 33.44
C ALA A 43 13.72 -41.56 32.83
N SER A 44 12.46 -41.44 32.41
CA SER A 44 11.73 -42.50 31.77
C SER A 44 12.23 -42.86 30.36
N LEU A 45 12.82 -41.86 29.66
CA LEU A 45 13.38 -42.03 28.32
C LEU A 45 14.78 -42.64 28.32
N ALA A 46 15.47 -42.58 29.47
CA ALA A 46 16.75 -43.21 29.72
C ALA A 46 16.67 -44.25 30.86
N ALA A 47 15.54 -44.97 30.98
CA ALA A 47 15.26 -45.83 32.11
C ALA A 47 16.31 -46.91 32.36
N THR A 48 16.89 -47.48 31.30
CA THR A 48 17.97 -48.45 31.41
C THR A 48 19.24 -47.83 32.00
N ASP A 49 19.63 -46.61 31.53
CA ASP A 49 20.83 -45.94 32.04
C ASP A 49 20.62 -45.50 33.50
N VAL A 50 19.43 -45.04 33.87
CA VAL A 50 19.06 -44.71 35.27
C VAL A 50 19.11 -45.94 36.17
N TYR A 51 18.65 -47.10 35.64
CA TYR A 51 18.74 -48.37 36.39
C TYR A 51 20.20 -48.80 36.60
N GLU A 52 21.06 -48.73 35.59
CA GLU A 52 22.49 -49.08 35.73
C GLU A 52 23.25 -48.08 36.66
N ALA A 53 22.87 -46.78 36.63
CA ALA A 53 23.37 -45.83 37.60
C ALA A 53 22.99 -46.19 39.05
N LYS A 54 21.71 -46.59 39.26
CA LYS A 54 21.26 -47.11 40.57
C LYS A 54 22.08 -48.31 41.05
N LYS A 55 22.31 -49.25 40.16
CA LYS A 55 23.08 -50.47 40.46
C LYS A 55 24.55 -50.14 40.79
N SER A 56 25.12 -49.14 40.08
CA SER A 56 26.47 -48.69 40.40
C SER A 56 26.54 -47.97 41.75
N LEU A 57 25.56 -47.12 42.07
CA LEU A 57 25.44 -46.49 43.38
C LEU A 57 25.31 -47.51 44.50
N GLN A 58 24.47 -48.57 44.30
CA GLN A 58 24.30 -49.63 45.29
C GLN A 58 25.64 -50.34 45.60
N ARG A 59 26.49 -50.59 44.59
CA ARG A 59 27.82 -51.18 44.81
C ARG A 59 28.72 -50.29 45.66
N ALA A 60 28.67 -48.98 45.44
CA ALA A 60 29.41 -48.00 46.25
C ALA A 60 28.92 -47.95 47.70
N GLU A 61 27.60 -48.07 47.89
CA GLU A 61 26.97 -48.13 49.21
C GLU A 61 27.36 -49.43 49.95
N ASP A 62 27.35 -50.58 49.26
CA ASP A 62 27.70 -51.85 49.80
C ASP A 62 29.21 -51.87 50.19
N SER A 63 30.08 -51.29 49.37
CA SER A 63 31.52 -51.16 49.70
C SER A 63 31.70 -50.25 50.94
N PHE A 64 31.02 -49.12 50.99
CA PHE A 64 31.09 -48.20 52.14
C PHE A 64 30.62 -48.88 53.42
N ALA A 65 29.55 -49.68 53.34
CA ALA A 65 28.98 -50.40 54.51
C ALA A 65 29.93 -51.48 55.04
N SER A 66 30.76 -52.13 54.17
CA SER A 66 31.68 -53.18 54.53
C SER A 66 33.10 -52.70 54.88
N GLU A 67 33.60 -51.72 54.16
CA GLU A 67 35.00 -51.33 54.20
C GLU A 67 35.23 -49.88 54.69
N GLY A 68 34.15 -49.07 54.72
CA GLY A 68 34.25 -47.66 55.15
C GLY A 68 34.74 -46.75 54.02
N ASP A 69 35.48 -45.69 54.42
CA ASP A 69 36.03 -44.69 53.52
C ASP A 69 37.38 -45.13 52.91
N GLU A 70 37.38 -46.21 52.16
CA GLU A 70 38.55 -46.74 51.48
C GLU A 70 38.65 -46.24 50.01
N PRO A 71 39.82 -46.29 49.37
CA PRO A 71 39.98 -45.85 48.00
C PRO A 71 39.03 -46.55 47.02
N GLU A 72 38.74 -47.81 47.20
CA GLU A 72 37.82 -48.59 46.34
C GLU A 72 36.39 -48.05 46.44
N THR A 73 35.93 -47.68 47.66
CA THR A 73 34.62 -47.06 47.87
C THR A 73 34.50 -45.74 47.13
N ARG A 74 35.55 -44.92 47.17
CA ARG A 74 35.57 -43.60 46.46
C ARG A 74 35.56 -43.79 44.94
N ASP A 75 36.33 -44.76 44.42
CA ASP A 75 36.35 -45.07 42.98
C ASP A 75 34.97 -45.56 42.48
N LEU A 76 34.32 -46.50 43.23
CA LEU A 76 32.99 -46.99 42.94
C LEU A 76 31.95 -45.83 43.00
N ALA A 77 32.05 -44.96 43.97
CA ALA A 77 31.19 -43.76 44.09
C ALA A 77 31.37 -42.80 42.94
N TYR A 78 32.62 -42.53 42.56
CA TYR A 78 32.93 -41.70 41.38
C TYR A 78 32.33 -42.28 40.09
N VAL A 79 32.47 -43.59 39.87
CA VAL A 79 31.83 -44.25 38.69
C VAL A 79 30.30 -44.12 38.75
N ALA A 80 29.69 -44.30 39.91
CA ALA A 80 28.24 -44.18 40.08
C ALA A 80 27.75 -42.74 39.77
N GLU A 81 28.48 -41.71 40.26
CA GLU A 81 28.20 -40.33 39.93
C GLU A 81 28.22 -40.07 38.39
N ARG A 82 29.27 -40.56 37.73
CA ARG A 82 29.40 -40.39 36.27
C ARG A 82 28.28 -41.10 35.49
N MET A 83 27.91 -42.30 35.89
CA MET A 83 26.81 -43.02 35.27
C MET A 83 25.47 -42.30 35.44
N ALA A 84 25.22 -41.72 36.61
CA ALA A 84 24.03 -40.94 36.87
C ALA A 84 23.95 -39.64 36.00
N ILE A 85 25.07 -38.94 35.91
CA ILE A 85 25.17 -37.76 35.04
C ILE A 85 24.92 -38.09 33.56
N ILE A 86 25.49 -39.22 33.08
CA ILE A 86 25.27 -39.70 31.70
C ILE A 86 23.81 -40.06 31.48
N ALA A 87 23.16 -40.79 32.42
CA ALA A 87 21.75 -41.15 32.34
C ALA A 87 20.86 -39.91 32.22
N LYS A 88 21.09 -38.92 33.09
CA LYS A 88 20.38 -37.64 33.05
C LYS A 88 20.54 -36.92 31.70
N SER A 89 21.76 -36.84 31.21
CA SER A 89 22.09 -36.19 29.93
C SER A 89 21.40 -36.89 28.74
N LYS A 90 21.41 -38.21 28.70
CA LYS A 90 20.77 -39.01 27.64
C LYS A 90 19.27 -38.75 27.61
N GLY A 91 18.59 -38.82 28.77
CA GLY A 91 17.17 -38.58 28.85
C GLY A 91 16.77 -37.16 28.39
N ASN A 92 17.50 -36.18 28.84
CA ASN A 92 17.24 -34.76 28.44
C ASN A 92 17.50 -34.52 26.95
N ASN A 93 18.53 -35.18 26.36
CA ASN A 93 18.79 -35.08 24.93
C ASN A 93 17.65 -35.63 24.07
N VAL A 94 16.99 -36.74 24.50
CA VAL A 94 15.83 -37.27 23.78
C VAL A 94 14.68 -36.26 23.77
N ILE A 95 14.38 -35.60 24.91
CA ILE A 95 13.38 -34.52 24.97
C ILE A 95 13.74 -33.40 24.02
N LEU A 96 14.98 -32.89 24.08
CA LEU A 96 15.43 -31.78 23.25
C LEU A 96 15.33 -32.08 21.75
N LEU A 97 15.61 -33.32 21.34
CA LEU A 97 15.49 -33.73 19.93
C LEU A 97 14.02 -33.78 19.49
N ASP A 98 13.12 -34.28 20.35
CA ASP A 98 11.70 -34.30 20.06
C ASP A 98 11.10 -32.88 19.96
N ASP A 99 11.44 -32.00 20.91
CA ASP A 99 11.02 -30.60 20.88
C ASP A 99 11.54 -29.87 19.63
N LYS A 100 12.78 -30.14 19.24
CA LYS A 100 13.34 -29.60 17.99
C LYS A 100 12.58 -30.07 16.76
N GLN A 101 12.21 -31.36 16.71
CA GLN A 101 11.46 -31.90 15.59
C GLN A 101 10.04 -31.28 15.51
N ARG A 102 9.37 -31.11 16.64
CA ARG A 102 8.08 -30.43 16.73
C ARG A 102 8.18 -28.99 16.25
N ALA A 103 9.15 -28.23 16.76
CA ALA A 103 9.36 -26.84 16.34
C ALA A 103 9.65 -26.70 14.84
N LEU A 104 10.39 -27.64 14.25
CA LEU A 104 10.63 -27.64 12.80
C LEU A 104 9.36 -27.97 11.99
N ALA A 105 8.53 -28.88 12.48
CA ALA A 105 7.24 -29.19 11.85
C ALA A 105 6.29 -27.99 11.91
N ASP A 106 6.17 -27.33 13.06
CA ASP A 106 5.35 -26.13 13.25
C ASP A 106 5.81 -24.98 12.35
N LEU A 107 7.13 -24.77 12.24
CA LEU A 107 7.71 -23.77 11.33
C LEU A 107 7.38 -24.08 9.86
N GLY A 108 7.40 -25.37 9.49
CA GLY A 108 7.01 -25.81 8.15
C GLY A 108 5.55 -25.45 7.84
N GLN A 109 4.64 -25.80 8.74
CA GLN A 109 3.21 -25.48 8.60
C GLN A 109 2.96 -23.96 8.53
N TRP A 110 3.61 -23.20 9.42
CA TRP A 110 3.48 -21.74 9.41
C TRP A 110 3.94 -21.13 8.09
N LYS A 111 5.08 -21.56 7.54
CA LYS A 111 5.58 -21.09 6.24
C LYS A 111 4.62 -21.40 5.10
N GLU A 112 4.02 -22.60 5.11
CA GLU A 112 3.05 -22.99 4.09
C GLU A 112 1.78 -22.15 4.17
N GLN A 113 1.24 -21.94 5.36
CA GLN A 113 0.08 -21.05 5.58
C GLN A 113 0.36 -19.62 5.10
N GLN A 114 1.54 -19.07 5.41
CA GLN A 114 1.96 -17.75 4.93
C GLN A 114 2.07 -17.69 3.40
N ALA A 115 2.62 -18.73 2.79
CA ALA A 115 2.73 -18.81 1.33
C ALA A 115 1.36 -18.84 0.64
N VAL A 116 0.41 -19.61 1.18
CA VAL A 116 -0.97 -19.70 0.68
C VAL A 116 -1.66 -18.33 0.82
N ALA A 117 -1.61 -17.72 2.00
CA ALA A 117 -2.20 -16.40 2.24
C ALA A 117 -1.64 -15.33 1.30
N THR A 118 -0.32 -15.31 1.12
CA THR A 118 0.35 -14.37 0.20
C THR A 118 -0.08 -14.58 -1.26
N ARG A 119 -0.22 -15.84 -1.70
CA ARG A 119 -0.71 -16.16 -3.05
C ARG A 119 -2.14 -15.71 -3.27
N GLN A 120 -3.02 -15.91 -2.29
CA GLN A 120 -4.40 -15.46 -2.34
C GLN A 120 -4.49 -13.93 -2.42
N GLN A 121 -3.73 -13.24 -1.59
CA GLN A 121 -3.67 -11.77 -1.57
C GLN A 121 -3.14 -11.20 -2.89
N LEU A 122 -2.10 -11.83 -3.45
CA LEU A 122 -1.56 -11.45 -4.76
C LEU A 122 -2.59 -11.67 -5.88
N GLY A 123 -3.34 -12.79 -5.83
CA GLY A 123 -4.45 -13.06 -6.76
C GLY A 123 -5.50 -11.96 -6.73
N GLN A 124 -6.03 -11.66 -5.55
CA GLN A 124 -7.03 -10.59 -5.36
C GLN A 124 -6.54 -9.22 -5.84
N THR A 125 -5.28 -8.88 -5.53
CA THR A 125 -4.70 -7.60 -5.97
C THR A 125 -4.57 -7.53 -7.50
N LYS A 126 -4.21 -8.63 -8.16
CA LYS A 126 -4.16 -8.71 -9.63
C LYS A 126 -5.54 -8.54 -10.26
N ASP A 127 -6.56 -9.17 -9.70
CA ASP A 127 -7.93 -9.07 -10.20
C ASP A 127 -8.49 -7.66 -10.02
N GLN A 128 -8.24 -7.02 -8.87
CA GLN A 128 -8.57 -5.62 -8.63
C GLN A 128 -7.86 -4.67 -9.60
N LEU A 129 -6.58 -4.90 -9.87
CA LEU A 129 -5.82 -4.11 -10.82
C LEU A 129 -6.36 -4.27 -12.24
N ALA A 130 -6.71 -5.49 -12.64
CA ALA A 130 -7.28 -5.77 -13.96
C ALA A 130 -8.63 -5.06 -14.14
N SER A 131 -9.53 -5.18 -13.16
CA SER A 131 -10.84 -4.50 -13.19
C SER A 131 -10.71 -2.97 -13.20
N SER A 132 -9.79 -2.41 -12.41
CA SER A 132 -9.51 -0.96 -12.39
C SER A 132 -8.96 -0.46 -13.72
N ARG A 133 -8.08 -1.22 -14.37
CA ARG A 133 -7.58 -0.90 -15.72
C ARG A 133 -8.70 -0.92 -16.76
N GLN A 134 -9.54 -1.94 -16.74
CA GLN A 134 -10.67 -2.04 -17.66
C GLN A 134 -11.66 -0.88 -17.47
N ALA A 135 -11.97 -0.50 -16.23
CA ALA A 135 -12.82 0.65 -15.93
C ALA A 135 -12.20 1.96 -16.47
N LEU A 136 -10.90 2.17 -16.26
CA LEU A 136 -10.19 3.34 -16.75
C LEU A 136 -10.15 3.40 -18.29
N ASP A 137 -9.95 2.28 -18.96
CA ASP A 137 -9.95 2.23 -20.42
C ASP A 137 -11.34 2.51 -21.00
N SER A 138 -12.40 1.98 -20.37
CA SER A 138 -13.78 2.28 -20.79
C SER A 138 -14.14 3.76 -20.58
N GLU A 139 -13.72 4.38 -19.48
CA GLU A 139 -13.89 5.80 -19.23
C GLU A 139 -13.16 6.66 -20.27
N ARG A 140 -11.90 6.31 -20.58
CA ARG A 140 -11.13 6.99 -21.63
C ARG A 140 -11.81 6.93 -23.00
N GLN A 141 -12.29 5.76 -23.38
CA GLN A 141 -13.01 5.58 -24.64
C GLN A 141 -14.30 6.40 -24.68
N ALA A 142 -15.08 6.39 -23.61
CA ALA A 142 -16.30 7.20 -23.50
C ALA A 142 -16.00 8.70 -23.62
N ARG A 143 -14.92 9.16 -22.97
CA ARG A 143 -14.48 10.55 -23.03
C ARG A 143 -14.04 10.96 -24.44
N VAL A 144 -13.20 10.15 -25.10
CA VAL A 144 -12.78 10.43 -26.48
C VAL A 144 -13.99 10.47 -27.43
N ALA A 145 -14.94 9.55 -27.26
CA ALA A 145 -16.16 9.55 -28.06
C ALA A 145 -17.03 10.80 -27.82
N ALA A 146 -17.12 11.28 -26.58
CA ALA A 146 -17.82 12.52 -26.26
C ALA A 146 -17.15 13.75 -26.87
N GLU A 147 -15.82 13.86 -26.76
CA GLU A 147 -15.04 14.93 -27.38
C GLU A 147 -15.21 14.96 -28.92
N GLN A 148 -15.21 13.79 -29.56
CA GLN A 148 -15.43 13.69 -31.01
C GLN A 148 -16.85 14.13 -31.40
N ARG A 149 -17.88 13.70 -30.66
CA ARG A 149 -19.26 14.13 -30.92
C ARG A 149 -19.41 15.66 -30.82
N THR A 150 -18.77 16.25 -29.81
CA THR A 150 -18.75 17.71 -29.64
C THR A 150 -18.08 18.41 -30.82
N ALA A 151 -16.90 17.92 -31.24
CA ALA A 151 -16.21 18.48 -32.39
C ALA A 151 -17.06 18.39 -33.68
N ASP A 152 -17.68 17.27 -33.91
CA ASP A 152 -18.57 17.05 -35.07
C ASP A 152 -19.82 17.95 -35.02
N ALA A 153 -20.41 18.12 -33.83
CA ALA A 153 -21.56 19.02 -33.66
C ALA A 153 -21.16 20.48 -33.94
N LEU A 154 -20.04 20.94 -33.38
CA LEU A 154 -19.56 22.31 -33.58
C LEU A 154 -19.14 22.58 -35.03
N SER A 155 -18.55 21.61 -35.73
CA SER A 155 -18.15 21.74 -37.13
C SER A 155 -19.33 21.96 -38.09
N LYS A 156 -20.52 21.51 -37.71
CA LYS A 156 -21.78 21.66 -38.51
C LYS A 156 -22.47 23.01 -38.31
N LEU A 157 -21.98 23.83 -37.36
CA LEU A 157 -22.63 25.14 -37.11
C LEU A 157 -22.23 26.15 -38.19
N ARG A 158 -23.26 26.67 -38.91
CA ARG A 158 -23.05 27.61 -40.01
C ARG A 158 -22.52 28.97 -39.51
N GLY A 159 -21.51 29.51 -40.19
CA GLY A 159 -20.91 30.84 -39.88
C GLY A 159 -19.99 30.90 -38.68
N MET A 160 -19.49 29.73 -38.27
CA MET A 160 -18.43 29.59 -37.25
C MET A 160 -17.28 28.81 -37.87
N SER A 161 -16.06 29.15 -37.45
CA SER A 161 -14.84 28.44 -37.81
C SER A 161 -14.35 27.61 -36.62
N THR A 162 -14.16 26.34 -36.80
CA THR A 162 -13.56 25.45 -35.81
C THR A 162 -12.14 25.06 -36.20
N LYS A 163 -11.20 25.14 -35.28
CA LYS A 163 -9.83 24.72 -35.48
C LYS A 163 -9.29 24.04 -34.22
N GLN A 164 -8.60 22.96 -34.41
CA GLN A 164 -7.82 22.33 -33.31
C GLN A 164 -6.43 22.95 -33.26
N ASP A 165 -6.04 23.46 -32.11
CA ASP A 165 -4.68 23.98 -31.84
C ASP A 165 -4.15 23.46 -30.49
N GLU A 166 -2.99 23.96 -30.05
CA GLU A 166 -2.36 23.54 -28.79
C GLU A 166 -3.23 23.83 -27.54
N ARG A 167 -4.10 24.83 -27.59
CA ARG A 167 -5.03 25.19 -26.51
C ARG A 167 -6.24 24.24 -26.44
N GLY A 168 -6.54 23.53 -27.51
CA GLY A 168 -7.70 22.66 -27.63
C GLY A 168 -8.53 22.96 -28.88
N LEU A 169 -9.82 22.69 -28.82
CA LEU A 169 -10.75 22.97 -29.91
C LEU A 169 -11.21 24.43 -29.82
N VAL A 170 -10.84 25.24 -30.78
CA VAL A 170 -11.16 26.69 -30.85
C VAL A 170 -12.32 26.91 -31.80
N LEU A 171 -13.40 27.47 -31.29
CA LEU A 171 -14.53 27.95 -32.07
C LEU A 171 -14.47 29.46 -32.18
N THR A 172 -14.32 29.99 -33.41
CA THR A 172 -14.21 31.42 -33.67
C THR A 172 -15.52 31.99 -34.19
N LEU A 173 -16.01 33.01 -33.51
CA LEU A 173 -17.20 33.80 -33.90
C LEU A 173 -16.78 35.22 -34.25
N THR A 174 -17.19 35.68 -35.43
CA THR A 174 -16.93 37.07 -35.85
C THR A 174 -17.67 38.05 -34.96
N GLY A 175 -16.99 39.12 -34.53
CA GLY A 175 -17.53 40.12 -33.62
C GLY A 175 -18.77 40.86 -34.15
N SER A 176 -18.84 41.13 -35.48
CA SER A 176 -19.99 41.77 -36.10
C SER A 176 -21.26 40.92 -36.07
N VAL A 177 -21.10 39.61 -35.91
CA VAL A 177 -22.26 38.68 -35.73
C VAL A 177 -22.77 38.69 -34.28
N LEU A 178 -21.84 38.93 -33.33
CA LEU A 178 -22.15 38.90 -31.89
C LEU A 178 -22.58 40.28 -31.35
N PHE A 179 -21.97 41.36 -31.81
CA PHE A 179 -22.09 42.70 -31.23
C PHE A 179 -22.20 43.79 -32.25
N ALA A 180 -22.91 44.86 -31.93
CA ALA A 180 -22.81 46.13 -32.68
C ALA A 180 -21.43 46.77 -32.53
N THR A 181 -21.07 47.67 -33.47
CA THR A 181 -19.77 48.35 -33.44
C THR A 181 -19.58 49.11 -32.13
N GLY A 182 -18.44 48.89 -31.47
CA GLY A 182 -18.12 49.52 -30.18
C GLY A 182 -18.94 49.05 -28.98
N LYS A 183 -19.86 48.09 -29.15
CA LYS A 183 -20.75 47.58 -28.10
C LYS A 183 -20.26 46.17 -27.62
N SER A 184 -20.71 45.80 -26.42
CA SER A 184 -20.55 44.48 -25.81
C SER A 184 -21.88 43.77 -25.50
N GLU A 185 -23.02 44.37 -25.88
CA GLU A 185 -24.32 43.74 -25.76
C GLU A 185 -24.53 42.76 -26.92
N LEU A 186 -24.99 41.56 -26.60
CA LEU A 186 -25.25 40.53 -27.60
C LEU A 186 -26.45 40.86 -28.47
N LEU A 187 -26.28 40.76 -29.76
CA LEU A 187 -27.36 40.94 -30.74
C LEU A 187 -28.35 39.75 -30.63
N PRO A 188 -29.68 39.94 -30.93
CA PRO A 188 -30.69 38.87 -30.91
C PRO A 188 -30.29 37.66 -31.79
N GLY A 189 -29.70 37.93 -32.99
CA GLY A 189 -29.19 36.85 -33.87
C GLY A 189 -27.98 36.13 -33.33
N ALA A 190 -27.19 36.75 -32.46
CA ALA A 190 -26.10 36.13 -31.76
C ALA A 190 -26.54 35.14 -30.72
N GLN A 191 -27.62 35.48 -30.00
CA GLN A 191 -28.18 34.62 -28.98
C GLN A 191 -28.56 33.24 -29.52
N LYS A 192 -29.23 33.17 -30.67
CA LYS A 192 -29.58 31.90 -31.32
C LYS A 192 -28.32 31.06 -31.67
N LYS A 193 -27.27 31.72 -32.17
CA LYS A 193 -26.00 31.01 -32.47
C LYS A 193 -25.31 30.50 -31.24
N LEU A 194 -25.39 31.27 -30.15
CA LEU A 194 -24.82 30.83 -28.86
C LEU A 194 -25.68 29.73 -28.22
N ASP A 195 -27.00 29.68 -28.45
CA ASP A 195 -27.81 28.55 -28.02
C ASP A 195 -27.44 27.25 -28.72
N ASP A 196 -27.11 27.31 -30.03
CA ASP A 196 -26.58 26.16 -30.78
C ASP A 196 -25.22 25.69 -30.21
N VAL A 197 -24.34 26.63 -29.83
CA VAL A 197 -23.06 26.33 -29.18
C VAL A 197 -23.30 25.70 -27.81
N VAL A 198 -24.18 26.25 -26.99
CA VAL A 198 -24.54 25.69 -25.69
C VAL A 198 -25.05 24.28 -25.82
N ALA A 199 -25.93 23.98 -26.78
CA ALA A 199 -26.46 22.65 -27.03
C ALA A 199 -25.33 21.65 -27.34
N ALA A 200 -24.32 22.06 -28.12
CA ALA A 200 -23.17 21.21 -28.44
C ALA A 200 -22.22 21.02 -27.25
N LEU A 201 -22.12 22.01 -26.35
CA LEU A 201 -21.20 21.99 -25.20
C LEU A 201 -21.78 21.40 -23.91
N LYS A 202 -23.09 21.17 -23.87
CA LYS A 202 -23.78 20.79 -22.65
C LYS A 202 -23.29 19.48 -22.04
N GLU A 203 -22.95 18.52 -22.87
CA GLU A 203 -22.49 17.19 -22.46
C GLU A 203 -20.94 17.07 -22.44
N ASP A 204 -20.25 18.09 -22.91
CA ASP A 204 -18.77 18.09 -22.94
C ASP A 204 -18.23 18.48 -21.54
N PRO A 205 -17.37 17.67 -20.92
CA PRO A 205 -16.87 17.94 -19.57
C PRO A 205 -15.72 18.94 -19.51
N ARG A 206 -15.16 19.35 -20.66
CA ARG A 206 -13.97 20.22 -20.72
C ARG A 206 -14.25 21.60 -20.16
N SER A 207 -13.20 22.24 -19.63
CA SER A 207 -13.22 23.64 -19.27
C SER A 207 -13.24 24.51 -20.53
N ILE A 208 -13.86 25.67 -20.45
CA ILE A 208 -14.08 26.57 -21.56
C ILE A 208 -13.42 27.92 -21.23
N THR A 209 -12.60 28.39 -22.17
CA THR A 209 -12.02 29.75 -22.09
C THR A 209 -12.59 30.58 -23.23
N ILE A 210 -13.19 31.72 -22.89
CA ILE A 210 -13.74 32.67 -23.85
C ILE A 210 -12.77 33.81 -23.97
N VAL A 211 -12.25 34.05 -25.17
CA VAL A 211 -11.27 35.09 -25.43
C VAL A 211 -11.84 36.11 -26.39
N GLY A 212 -11.91 37.39 -25.93
CA GLY A 212 -12.34 38.51 -26.76
C GLY A 212 -11.16 39.20 -27.42
N HIS A 213 -11.33 39.57 -28.69
CA HIS A 213 -10.32 40.33 -29.46
C HIS A 213 -10.95 41.56 -30.13
N THR A 214 -10.13 42.57 -30.41
CA THR A 214 -10.50 43.77 -31.16
C THR A 214 -9.57 43.94 -32.37
N ASP A 215 -9.93 44.88 -33.24
CA ASP A 215 -9.01 45.43 -34.23
C ASP A 215 -8.05 46.46 -33.61
N SER A 216 -7.23 47.08 -34.44
CA SER A 216 -6.23 48.05 -34.00
C SER A 216 -6.77 49.46 -33.76
N VAL A 217 -8.06 49.75 -33.98
CA VAL A 217 -8.65 51.08 -33.83
C VAL A 217 -8.87 51.43 -32.37
N GLY A 218 -8.40 52.55 -31.91
CA GLY A 218 -8.52 53.02 -30.54
C GLY A 218 -7.29 52.72 -29.66
N SER A 219 -7.36 53.13 -28.39
CA SER A 219 -6.30 52.93 -27.43
C SER A 219 -6.21 51.49 -26.97
N ASP A 220 -5.05 51.06 -26.43
CA ASP A 220 -4.85 49.70 -25.88
C ASP A 220 -5.80 49.43 -24.74
N GLU A 221 -5.95 50.43 -23.88
CA GLU A 221 -6.83 50.31 -22.69
C GLU A 221 -8.29 50.12 -23.09
N THR A 222 -8.79 50.97 -24.05
CA THR A 222 -10.17 50.85 -24.53
C THR A 222 -10.41 49.49 -25.17
N ASN A 223 -9.47 49.03 -25.99
CA ASN A 223 -9.58 47.71 -26.63
C ASN A 223 -9.50 46.55 -25.64
N MET A 224 -8.68 46.64 -24.62
CA MET A 224 -8.60 45.65 -23.55
C MET A 224 -9.93 45.56 -22.78
N GLN A 225 -10.47 46.71 -22.37
CA GLN A 225 -11.75 46.75 -21.67
C GLN A 225 -12.92 46.25 -22.54
N LEU A 226 -12.97 46.64 -23.81
CA LEU A 226 -14.01 46.21 -24.73
C LEU A 226 -13.96 44.71 -24.98
N SER A 227 -12.77 44.17 -25.21
CA SER A 227 -12.60 42.72 -25.41
C SER A 227 -12.96 41.90 -24.17
N GLN A 228 -12.59 42.40 -22.97
CA GLN A 228 -12.98 41.78 -21.71
C GLN A 228 -14.50 41.78 -21.54
N LYS A 229 -15.19 42.89 -21.69
CA LYS A 229 -16.65 43.01 -21.60
C LYS A 229 -17.34 42.08 -22.60
N ARG A 230 -16.83 41.94 -23.82
CA ARG A 230 -17.34 41.03 -24.83
C ARG A 230 -17.23 39.57 -24.44
N ALA A 231 -16.06 39.17 -23.92
CA ALA A 231 -15.84 37.81 -23.41
C ALA A 231 -16.77 37.52 -22.24
N GLU A 232 -16.94 38.45 -21.30
CA GLU A 232 -17.84 38.32 -20.16
C GLU A 232 -19.31 38.22 -20.60
N ALA A 233 -19.78 38.99 -21.60
CA ALA A 233 -21.10 38.92 -22.11
C ALA A 233 -21.43 37.55 -22.69
N VAL A 234 -20.52 36.94 -23.43
CA VAL A 234 -20.63 35.56 -23.93
C VAL A 234 -20.60 34.55 -22.78
N ARG A 235 -19.68 34.68 -21.83
CA ARG A 235 -19.62 33.84 -20.64
C ARG A 235 -20.92 33.84 -19.87
N ASN A 236 -21.46 35.03 -19.55
CA ASN A 236 -22.67 35.16 -18.80
C ASN A 236 -23.85 34.55 -19.56
N TYR A 237 -23.94 34.74 -20.86
CA TYR A 237 -24.97 34.17 -21.69
C TYR A 237 -24.97 32.65 -21.64
N ILE A 238 -23.82 32.00 -21.92
CA ILE A 238 -23.76 30.53 -21.95
C ILE A 238 -23.95 29.93 -20.56
N SER A 239 -23.55 30.65 -19.50
CA SER A 239 -23.72 30.17 -18.12
C SER A 239 -25.24 30.20 -17.74
N THR A 240 -25.99 31.21 -18.16
CA THR A 240 -27.44 31.26 -17.90
C THR A 240 -28.23 30.21 -18.69
N ARG A 241 -27.62 29.60 -19.70
CA ARG A 241 -28.21 28.53 -20.54
C ARG A 241 -27.83 27.11 -20.11
N GLY A 242 -27.13 26.96 -18.95
CA GLY A 242 -26.93 25.68 -18.31
C GLY A 242 -25.46 25.14 -18.38
N ILE A 243 -24.53 25.95 -18.86
CA ILE A 243 -23.10 25.61 -18.70
C ILE A 243 -22.67 26.14 -17.33
N SER A 244 -22.10 25.24 -16.47
CA SER A 244 -21.62 25.64 -15.14
C SER A 244 -20.60 26.79 -15.22
N GLY A 245 -20.80 27.85 -14.43
CA GLY A 245 -19.93 29.01 -14.40
C GLY A 245 -18.48 28.70 -14.01
N ASP A 246 -18.28 27.64 -13.21
CA ASP A 246 -16.96 27.18 -12.77
C ASP A 246 -16.14 26.60 -13.93
N ARG A 247 -16.82 26.15 -14.99
CA ARG A 247 -16.19 25.63 -16.20
C ARG A 247 -15.80 26.72 -17.18
N VAL A 248 -16.27 27.97 -17.01
CA VAL A 248 -16.13 29.02 -18.02
C VAL A 248 -15.34 30.19 -17.49
N GLN A 249 -14.24 30.48 -18.15
CA GLN A 249 -13.42 31.66 -17.90
C GLN A 249 -13.57 32.67 -19.06
N ALA A 250 -13.44 33.96 -18.78
CA ALA A 250 -13.52 35.02 -19.78
C ALA A 250 -12.26 35.87 -19.69
N GLN A 251 -11.65 36.15 -20.86
CA GLN A 251 -10.42 36.94 -20.97
C GLN A 251 -10.50 37.88 -22.17
N GLY A 252 -10.14 39.17 -21.96
CA GLY A 252 -9.91 40.11 -23.03
C GLY A 252 -8.45 40.15 -23.43
N MET A 253 -8.18 40.15 -24.72
CA MET A 253 -6.83 40.28 -25.28
C MET A 253 -6.64 41.57 -26.06
N GLY A 254 -7.67 42.41 -26.14
CA GLY A 254 -7.62 43.63 -26.90
C GLY A 254 -7.14 43.41 -28.35
N LYS A 255 -6.23 44.26 -28.82
CA LYS A 255 -5.63 44.18 -30.16
C LYS A 255 -4.31 43.40 -30.24
N THR A 256 -3.88 42.74 -29.16
CA THR A 256 -2.55 42.15 -29.05
C THR A 256 -2.32 40.91 -29.89
N GLN A 257 -3.40 40.23 -30.31
CA GLN A 257 -3.34 38.96 -31.06
C GLN A 257 -4.15 39.06 -32.37
N PRO A 258 -3.68 39.78 -33.36
CA PRO A 258 -4.34 39.88 -34.66
C PRO A 258 -4.16 38.57 -35.44
N ILE A 259 -5.21 38.13 -36.15
CA ILE A 259 -5.17 36.99 -37.08
C ILE A 259 -5.20 37.44 -38.55
N ALA A 260 -5.40 38.71 -38.81
CA ALA A 260 -5.44 39.29 -40.14
C ALA A 260 -4.81 40.70 -40.14
N ASP A 261 -4.55 41.25 -41.33
CA ASP A 261 -4.02 42.59 -41.49
C ASP A 261 -5.01 43.66 -41.01
N ASN A 262 -4.59 44.55 -40.13
CA ASN A 262 -5.41 45.64 -39.61
C ASN A 262 -5.55 46.85 -40.58
N LYS A 263 -4.81 46.87 -41.69
CA LYS A 263 -4.90 47.94 -42.69
C LYS A 263 -6.18 47.85 -43.52
N SER A 264 -6.60 46.65 -43.85
CA SER A 264 -7.84 46.40 -44.61
C SER A 264 -9.07 46.41 -43.72
N ALA A 265 -10.23 46.79 -44.26
CA ALA A 265 -11.50 46.73 -43.54
C ALA A 265 -11.88 45.28 -43.23
N GLU A 266 -11.60 44.36 -44.13
CA GLU A 266 -11.85 42.93 -43.99
C GLU A 266 -10.95 42.34 -42.90
N GLY A 267 -9.64 42.65 -42.89
CA GLY A 267 -8.75 42.18 -41.86
C GLY A 267 -9.13 42.66 -40.46
N ARG A 268 -9.54 43.93 -40.33
CA ARG A 268 -10.09 44.43 -39.06
C ARG A 268 -11.36 43.70 -38.65
N ALA A 269 -12.23 43.37 -39.59
CA ALA A 269 -13.45 42.58 -39.27
C ALA A 269 -13.12 41.19 -38.74
N ASN A 270 -12.10 40.55 -39.29
CA ASN A 270 -11.61 39.25 -38.82
C ASN A 270 -10.95 39.32 -37.42
N ASN A 271 -10.21 40.43 -37.16
CA ASN A 271 -9.59 40.65 -35.85
C ASN A 271 -10.62 40.91 -34.76
N ARG A 272 -11.77 41.53 -35.07
CA ARG A 272 -12.91 41.65 -34.14
C ARG A 272 -13.64 40.29 -34.04
N ARG A 273 -13.24 39.48 -33.09
CA ARG A 273 -13.75 38.14 -32.89
C ARG A 273 -13.85 37.75 -31.41
N VAL A 274 -14.60 36.68 -31.14
CA VAL A 274 -14.56 35.97 -29.88
C VAL A 274 -14.21 34.52 -30.17
N GLU A 275 -13.25 33.99 -29.46
CA GLU A 275 -12.88 32.60 -29.48
C GLU A 275 -13.48 31.88 -28.25
N ILE A 276 -14.15 30.77 -28.48
CA ILE A 276 -14.58 29.85 -27.43
C ILE A 276 -13.67 28.63 -27.54
N ILE A 277 -12.80 28.46 -26.55
CA ILE A 277 -11.77 27.42 -26.51
C ILE A 277 -12.21 26.34 -25.55
N LEU A 278 -12.44 25.15 -26.07
CA LEU A 278 -12.58 23.96 -25.24
C LEU A 278 -11.17 23.44 -24.96
N ASN A 279 -10.71 23.75 -23.76
CA ASN A 279 -9.35 23.40 -23.36
C ASN A 279 -9.13 21.89 -23.56
N GLY A 280 -8.04 21.53 -24.22
CA GLY A 280 -7.67 20.14 -24.41
C GLY A 280 -7.74 19.42 -23.06
N SER A 281 -8.17 18.18 -23.05
CA SER A 281 -8.02 17.37 -21.85
C SER A 281 -6.58 17.53 -21.39
N ALA A 282 -6.37 18.15 -20.23
CA ALA A 282 -5.02 18.27 -19.67
C ALA A 282 -4.36 16.92 -19.84
N ASN A 283 -3.33 16.89 -20.70
CA ASN A 283 -2.63 15.66 -21.05
C ASN A 283 -2.47 14.81 -19.80
N ALA A 284 -2.95 13.59 -19.88
CA ALA A 284 -2.65 12.56 -18.88
C ALA A 284 -1.15 12.15 -18.97
N GLN A 285 -0.29 13.14 -19.18
CA GLN A 285 1.16 13.05 -19.12
C GLN A 285 1.63 14.08 -18.11
N GLY A 286 1.79 13.64 -16.87
CA GLY A 286 2.55 14.40 -15.90
C GLY A 286 1.89 14.76 -14.59
N THR A 287 1.05 13.87 -14.04
CA THR A 287 1.03 13.79 -12.57
C THR A 287 1.85 12.56 -12.21
N PRO A 288 3.04 12.70 -11.61
CA PRO A 288 3.73 11.55 -11.01
C PRO A 288 2.77 10.95 -10.00
N LEU A 289 2.56 9.63 -10.07
CA LEU A 289 1.86 8.89 -9.02
C LEU A 289 2.48 9.28 -7.66
N PRO A 290 1.71 9.71 -6.67
CA PRO A 290 2.25 9.96 -5.34
C PRO A 290 2.70 8.63 -4.77
N GLY A 291 4.02 8.51 -4.57
CA GLY A 291 4.58 7.50 -3.67
C GLY A 291 5.08 6.21 -4.27
N THR A 292 6.14 6.27 -5.09
CA THR A 292 7.23 5.33 -4.87
C THR A 292 8.19 5.98 -3.86
N GLY A 293 7.66 6.16 -2.64
CA GLY A 293 8.46 6.47 -1.48
C GLY A 293 9.35 5.28 -1.16
N ASN A 294 10.65 5.53 -1.20
CA ASN A 294 11.73 4.85 -0.49
C ASN A 294 11.49 3.37 -0.17
N GLY A 295 12.09 2.53 -0.99
CA GLY A 295 12.49 1.20 -0.58
C GLY A 295 13.37 1.30 0.66
N THR A 296 12.80 1.09 1.82
CA THR A 296 13.54 0.75 3.01
C THR A 296 14.26 -0.57 2.73
N LYS A 297 15.57 -0.46 2.58
CA LYS A 297 16.50 -1.57 2.49
C LYS A 297 16.25 -2.50 3.68
N PRO A 298 16.04 -3.81 3.46
CA PRO A 298 15.87 -4.74 4.57
C PRO A 298 17.14 -4.78 5.42
N PRO A 299 17.03 -4.94 6.74
CA PRO A 299 18.19 -5.11 7.60
C PRO A 299 18.96 -6.38 7.19
N ARG A 300 20.26 -6.24 7.04
CA ARG A 300 21.17 -7.39 6.92
C ARG A 300 21.29 -8.01 8.31
N PHE A 301 20.89 -9.27 8.43
CA PHE A 301 21.32 -10.17 9.50
C PHE A 301 22.51 -11.00 9.01
#